data_70ae66781d2548e572207b4d08ae24fb
#
_entry.id   70ae66781d2548e572207b4d08ae24fb
#
_cell.length_a   1.000
_cell.length_b   1.000
_cell.length_c   1.000
_cell.angle_alpha   90.00
_cell.angle_beta   90.00
_cell.angle_gamma   90.00
#
_symmetry.space_group_name_H-M   'P 1'
#
loop_
_entity.id
_entity.type
_entity.pdbx_description
1 polymer ?
#
loop_
_entity_poly.entity_id
_entity_poly.type
_entity_poly.pdbx_seq_one_letter_code
_entity_poly.pdbx_strand_id
1 'polypeptide(L)'
;VREDNFLKVVEEIVNNKKFIITSHVNPEGDAIGSALALYFALKLLRKDVTVFIRDPIPRICSFLPGVDIIKHSLNKNSYYDIAFIVDCGEIERVGKEFVEFTEIGKIINIDHHLTNNNFAYLSIIDPESSSTGELIYKLLKKVPIKINHDIAVNIYTAIVSDTGLFRYSNVNSESFRTAAELVDLGVKPSYVAENLYENQPYNRLKLLGDVLNTLEKDNNIASVVITKKMLDDNGATVDMTENFVNFPL
;
A
#
# COMPACT_ATOMS: atom_id res chain seq x y z
N VAL A 1 18.82 -3.21 5.32
CA VAL A 1 18.14 -4.41 5.88
C VAL A 1 19.10 -5.55 5.98
N ARG A 2 19.11 -6.29 7.11
CA ARG A 2 19.91 -7.49 7.23
C ARG A 2 19.29 -8.60 6.40
N GLU A 3 20.07 -9.21 5.51
CA GLU A 3 19.66 -10.37 4.69
C GLU A 3 19.04 -11.48 5.56
N ASP A 4 19.55 -11.67 6.78
CA ASP A 4 19.02 -12.61 7.78
C ASP A 4 17.53 -12.41 8.11
N ASN A 5 17.01 -11.18 8.09
CA ASN A 5 15.60 -10.94 8.42
C ASN A 5 14.66 -11.48 7.34
N PHE A 6 15.05 -11.36 6.08
CA PHE A 6 14.28 -11.97 4.99
C PHE A 6 14.18 -13.49 5.13
N LEU A 7 15.31 -14.14 5.43
CA LEU A 7 15.33 -15.61 5.62
C LEU A 7 14.50 -16.05 6.82
N LYS A 8 14.55 -15.31 7.93
CA LYS A 8 13.70 -15.59 9.10
C LYS A 8 12.21 -15.42 8.79
N VAL A 9 11.85 -14.41 8.00
CA VAL A 9 10.44 -14.24 7.55
C VAL A 9 10.03 -15.40 6.66
N VAL A 10 10.90 -15.87 5.76
CA VAL A 10 10.62 -17.06 4.94
C VAL A 10 10.42 -18.31 5.82
N GLU A 11 11.23 -18.51 6.86
CA GLU A 11 11.06 -19.61 7.83
C GLU A 11 9.70 -19.52 8.54
N GLU A 12 9.31 -18.32 8.99
CA GLU A 12 7.99 -18.12 9.62
C GLU A 12 6.86 -18.41 8.63
N ILE A 13 6.99 -18.01 7.36
CA ILE A 13 6.02 -18.35 6.33
C ILE A 13 5.92 -19.87 6.13
N VAL A 14 7.04 -20.58 6.07
CA VAL A 14 7.06 -22.02 5.85
C VAL A 14 6.41 -22.78 7.02
N ASN A 15 6.76 -22.41 8.24
CA ASN A 15 6.40 -23.14 9.47
C ASN A 15 4.97 -22.88 9.96
N ASN A 16 4.32 -21.82 9.51
CA ASN A 16 2.98 -21.42 9.96
C ASN A 16 1.92 -21.64 8.87
N LYS A 17 0.65 -21.66 9.26
CA LYS A 17 -0.45 -22.01 8.36
C LYS A 17 -1.46 -20.88 8.15
N LYS A 18 -1.79 -20.14 9.21
CA LYS A 18 -2.89 -19.18 9.22
C LYS A 18 -2.38 -17.76 9.43
N PHE A 19 -2.66 -16.91 8.47
CA PHE A 19 -2.11 -15.57 8.37
C PHE A 19 -3.20 -14.51 8.30
N ILE A 20 -2.95 -13.38 8.93
CA ILE A 20 -3.66 -12.13 8.65
C ILE A 20 -2.67 -11.11 8.10
N ILE A 21 -3.07 -10.39 7.07
CA ILE A 21 -2.31 -9.29 6.49
C ILE A 21 -3.12 -8.03 6.71
N THR A 22 -2.47 -6.98 7.17
CA THR A 22 -3.09 -5.67 7.41
C THR A 22 -2.13 -4.54 7.10
N SER A 23 -2.65 -3.32 7.04
CA SER A 23 -1.90 -2.09 6.88
C SER A 23 -2.54 -0.94 7.68
N HIS A 24 -2.04 0.27 7.50
CA HIS A 24 -2.54 1.46 8.18
C HIS A 24 -3.94 1.90 7.70
N VAL A 25 -4.61 2.70 8.55
CA VAL A 25 -5.85 3.41 8.19
C VAL A 25 -5.60 4.42 7.07
N ASN A 26 -6.63 4.73 6.27
CA ASN A 26 -6.51 5.51 5.04
C ASN A 26 -5.44 4.92 4.09
N PRO A 27 -5.61 3.67 3.65
CA PRO A 27 -4.61 2.97 2.85
C PRO A 27 -4.49 3.59 1.45
N GLU A 28 -3.28 3.56 0.93
CA GLU A 28 -2.95 3.99 -0.43
C GLU A 28 -2.41 2.84 -1.29
N GLY A 29 -1.93 3.14 -2.48
CA GLY A 29 -1.54 2.12 -3.44
C GLY A 29 -0.40 1.21 -2.97
N ASP A 30 0.56 1.73 -2.16
CA ASP A 30 1.63 0.90 -1.59
C ASP A 30 1.07 -0.07 -0.54
N ALA A 31 0.30 0.43 0.41
CA ALA A 31 -0.33 -0.39 1.45
C ALA A 31 -1.17 -1.54 0.87
N ILE A 32 -2.05 -1.22 -0.09
CA ILE A 32 -2.98 -2.17 -0.70
C ILE A 32 -2.25 -3.15 -1.61
N GLY A 33 -1.38 -2.64 -2.50
CA GLY A 33 -0.60 -3.47 -3.42
C GLY A 33 0.32 -4.43 -2.69
N SER A 34 1.01 -3.97 -1.65
CA SER A 34 1.87 -4.79 -0.81
C SER A 34 1.10 -5.90 -0.09
N ALA A 35 -0.06 -5.57 0.50
CA ALA A 35 -0.91 -6.55 1.18
C ALA A 35 -1.45 -7.62 0.21
N LEU A 36 -1.95 -7.21 -0.97
CA LEU A 36 -2.50 -8.13 -1.97
C LEU A 36 -1.42 -8.99 -2.63
N ALA A 37 -0.24 -8.43 -2.91
CA ALA A 37 0.89 -9.20 -3.44
C ALA A 37 1.30 -10.33 -2.47
N LEU A 38 1.42 -9.99 -1.18
CA LEU A 38 1.75 -10.98 -0.15
C LEU A 38 0.62 -12.01 0.02
N TYR A 39 -0.65 -11.59 -0.06
CA TYR A 39 -1.79 -12.49 -0.05
C TYR A 39 -1.68 -13.54 -1.16
N PHE A 40 -1.53 -13.14 -2.42
CA PHE A 40 -1.43 -14.07 -3.53
C PHE A 40 -0.24 -15.01 -3.39
N ALA A 41 0.90 -14.50 -2.94
CA ALA A 41 2.08 -15.32 -2.68
C ALA A 41 1.83 -16.42 -1.63
N LEU A 42 1.20 -16.08 -0.51
CA LEU A 42 0.85 -17.03 0.54
C LEU A 42 -0.22 -18.03 0.06
N LYS A 43 -1.16 -17.60 -0.78
CA LYS A 43 -2.14 -18.53 -1.41
C LYS A 43 -1.48 -19.52 -2.35
N LEU A 44 -0.44 -19.15 -3.11
CA LEU A 44 0.35 -20.10 -3.91
C LEU A 44 1.01 -21.18 -3.04
N LEU A 45 1.37 -20.83 -1.80
CA LEU A 45 1.90 -21.76 -0.79
C LEU A 45 0.80 -22.53 -0.05
N ARG A 46 -0.46 -22.42 -0.49
CA ARG A 46 -1.64 -23.06 0.13
C ARG A 46 -1.86 -22.68 1.59
N LYS A 47 -1.48 -21.48 1.97
CA LYS A 47 -1.74 -20.95 3.31
C LYS A 47 -3.19 -20.46 3.44
N ASP A 48 -3.70 -20.47 4.69
CA ASP A 48 -4.97 -19.81 5.04
C ASP A 48 -4.68 -18.34 5.34
N VAL A 49 -5.25 -17.43 4.54
CA VAL A 49 -4.88 -16.01 4.57
C VAL A 49 -6.14 -15.16 4.56
N THR A 50 -6.20 -14.24 5.51
CA THR A 50 -7.17 -13.13 5.57
C THR A 50 -6.43 -11.82 5.30
N VAL A 51 -6.98 -10.96 4.46
CA VAL A 51 -6.54 -9.56 4.35
C VAL A 51 -7.59 -8.70 5.04
N PHE A 52 -7.15 -7.96 6.05
CA PHE A 52 -7.96 -7.02 6.79
C PHE A 52 -7.38 -5.61 6.63
N ILE A 53 -8.16 -4.71 6.08
CA ILE A 53 -7.86 -3.27 6.04
C ILE A 53 -9.11 -2.56 6.52
N ARG A 54 -8.98 -1.82 7.61
CA ARG A 54 -10.11 -1.22 8.32
C ARG A 54 -10.92 -0.28 7.45
N ASP A 55 -10.25 0.62 6.74
CA ASP A 55 -10.91 1.69 6.00
C ASP A 55 -11.25 1.26 4.56
N PRO A 56 -12.23 1.90 3.93
CA PRO A 56 -12.58 1.62 2.55
C PRO A 56 -11.38 1.80 1.60
N ILE A 57 -11.34 0.95 0.58
CA ILE A 57 -10.29 1.02 -0.43
C ILE A 57 -10.53 2.23 -1.35
N PRO A 58 -9.55 3.11 -1.55
CA PRO A 58 -9.67 4.21 -2.48
C PRO A 58 -10.06 3.74 -3.89
N ARG A 59 -10.94 4.49 -4.54
CA ARG A 59 -11.43 4.16 -5.88
C ARG A 59 -10.31 3.93 -6.89
N ILE A 60 -9.23 4.69 -6.79
CA ILE A 60 -8.07 4.57 -7.68
C ILE A 60 -7.35 3.21 -7.57
N CYS A 61 -7.55 2.48 -6.49
CA CYS A 61 -7.01 1.13 -6.26
C CYS A 61 -8.00 0.01 -6.59
N SER A 62 -9.24 0.33 -7.01
CA SER A 62 -10.29 -0.68 -7.26
C SER A 62 -10.00 -1.64 -8.41
N PHE A 63 -9.03 -1.33 -9.26
CA PHE A 63 -8.59 -2.16 -10.39
C PHE A 63 -7.62 -3.28 -9.99
N LEU A 64 -7.10 -3.24 -8.76
CA LEU A 64 -6.09 -4.18 -8.30
C LEU A 64 -6.65 -5.61 -8.21
N PRO A 65 -5.93 -6.61 -8.73
CA PRO A 65 -6.30 -8.00 -8.53
C PRO A 65 -6.47 -8.32 -7.05
N GLY A 66 -7.62 -8.91 -6.69
CA GLY A 66 -7.92 -9.35 -5.34
C GLY A 66 -8.45 -8.27 -4.39
N VAL A 67 -8.72 -7.06 -4.84
CA VAL A 67 -9.24 -5.99 -3.98
C VAL A 67 -10.54 -6.38 -3.27
N ASP A 68 -11.37 -7.18 -3.91
CA ASP A 68 -12.67 -7.67 -3.43
C ASP A 68 -12.57 -8.68 -2.28
N ILE A 69 -11.39 -9.27 -2.03
CA ILE A 69 -11.18 -10.19 -0.91
C ILE A 69 -10.89 -9.47 0.42
N ILE A 70 -10.58 -8.19 0.37
CA ILE A 70 -10.24 -7.40 1.55
C ILE A 70 -11.45 -7.32 2.49
N LYS A 71 -11.21 -7.61 3.76
CA LYS A 71 -12.21 -7.50 4.83
C LYS A 71 -12.04 -6.19 5.57
N HIS A 72 -13.16 -5.53 5.87
CA HIS A 72 -13.21 -4.29 6.66
C HIS A 72 -13.64 -4.53 8.11
N SER A 73 -13.74 -5.78 8.52
CA SER A 73 -14.03 -6.19 9.89
C SER A 73 -13.28 -7.46 10.26
N LEU A 74 -12.82 -7.53 11.51
CA LEU A 74 -12.14 -8.70 12.04
C LEU A 74 -13.12 -9.77 12.49
N ASN A 75 -12.80 -11.04 12.21
CA ASN A 75 -13.49 -12.15 12.84
C ASN A 75 -12.85 -12.43 14.21
N LYS A 76 -13.49 -11.95 15.27
CA LYS A 76 -13.02 -12.07 16.65
C LYS A 76 -12.88 -13.50 17.16
N ASN A 77 -13.47 -14.49 16.47
CA ASN A 77 -13.38 -15.91 16.82
C ASN A 77 -12.27 -16.64 16.06
N SER A 78 -11.46 -15.93 15.28
CA SER A 78 -10.34 -16.51 14.51
C SER A 78 -9.04 -16.27 15.24
N TYR A 79 -8.18 -17.30 15.29
CA TYR A 79 -6.78 -17.18 15.68
C TYR A 79 -5.90 -17.16 14.44
N TYR A 80 -4.81 -16.38 14.45
CA TYR A 80 -3.81 -16.33 13.40
C TYR A 80 -2.42 -16.61 13.96
N ASP A 81 -1.67 -17.50 13.30
CA ASP A 81 -0.29 -17.80 13.70
C ASP A 81 0.61 -16.57 13.54
N ILE A 82 0.42 -15.86 12.43
CA ILE A 82 1.21 -14.67 12.05
C ILE A 82 0.27 -13.56 11.58
N ALA A 83 0.52 -12.35 12.07
CA ALA A 83 0.03 -11.12 11.45
C ALA A 83 1.16 -10.43 10.70
N PHE A 84 0.98 -10.21 9.40
CA PHE A 84 1.80 -9.29 8.63
C PHE A 84 1.20 -7.90 8.69
N ILE A 85 1.97 -6.94 9.16
CA ILE A 85 1.64 -5.52 9.08
C ILE A 85 2.56 -4.92 8.02
N VAL A 86 1.99 -4.49 6.91
CA VAL A 86 2.74 -3.94 5.78
C VAL A 86 2.52 -2.44 5.68
N ASP A 87 3.55 -1.71 5.29
CA ASP A 87 3.50 -0.28 5.03
C ASP A 87 2.98 0.54 6.23
N CYS A 88 3.46 0.23 7.42
CA CYS A 88 2.96 0.83 8.65
C CYS A 88 4.08 0.95 9.69
N GLY A 89 4.47 2.17 10.02
CA GLY A 89 5.54 2.46 10.96
C GLY A 89 5.17 2.35 12.43
N GLU A 90 3.87 2.37 12.76
CA GLU A 90 3.35 2.33 14.12
C GLU A 90 2.09 1.48 14.18
N ILE A 91 1.99 0.56 15.16
CA ILE A 91 0.87 -0.39 15.25
C ILE A 91 -0.49 0.30 15.44
N GLU A 92 -0.51 1.44 16.11
CA GLU A 92 -1.70 2.23 16.37
C GLU A 92 -2.38 2.71 15.07
N ARG A 93 -1.60 2.91 14.02
CA ARG A 93 -2.09 3.30 12.70
C ARG A 93 -2.88 2.20 11.98
N VAL A 94 -2.79 0.95 12.40
CA VAL A 94 -3.64 -0.14 11.87
C VAL A 94 -5.10 0.05 12.28
N GLY A 95 -5.32 0.73 13.40
CA GLY A 95 -6.63 1.03 13.96
C GLY A 95 -6.94 0.21 15.20
N LYS A 96 -7.79 0.80 16.07
CA LYS A 96 -8.10 0.29 17.40
C LYS A 96 -8.59 -1.17 17.39
N GLU A 97 -9.42 -1.54 16.43
CA GLU A 97 -9.97 -2.90 16.34
C GLU A 97 -8.88 -3.96 16.23
N PHE A 98 -7.82 -3.68 15.44
CA PHE A 98 -6.69 -4.60 15.29
C PHE A 98 -5.77 -4.59 16.52
N VAL A 99 -5.51 -3.41 17.10
CA VAL A 99 -4.66 -3.27 18.30
C VAL A 99 -5.24 -4.02 19.49
N GLU A 100 -6.57 -4.02 19.64
CA GLU A 100 -7.28 -4.74 20.69
C GLU A 100 -7.49 -6.24 20.41
N PHE A 101 -7.10 -6.70 19.21
CA PHE A 101 -7.27 -8.09 18.80
C PHE A 101 -6.10 -8.95 19.28
N THR A 102 -6.35 -9.86 20.22
CA THR A 102 -5.33 -10.65 20.94
C THR A 102 -5.05 -12.02 20.33
N GLU A 103 -5.88 -12.49 19.38
CA GLU A 103 -5.79 -13.83 18.82
C GLU A 103 -4.74 -13.95 17.70
N ILE A 104 -3.52 -13.44 17.99
CA ILE A 104 -2.36 -13.43 17.09
C ILE A 104 -1.15 -14.00 17.81
N GLY A 105 -0.48 -14.97 17.19
CA GLY A 105 0.74 -15.58 17.72
C GLY A 105 1.95 -14.66 17.64
N LYS A 106 2.29 -14.18 16.45
CA LYS A 106 3.42 -13.29 16.20
C LYS A 106 3.05 -12.18 15.23
N ILE A 107 3.69 -11.03 15.36
CA ILE A 107 3.58 -9.91 14.42
C ILE A 107 4.87 -9.80 13.63
N ILE A 108 4.75 -9.71 12.29
CA ILE A 108 5.87 -9.41 11.38
C ILE A 108 5.54 -8.10 10.67
N ASN A 109 6.47 -7.15 10.72
CA ASN A 109 6.32 -5.86 10.07
C ASN A 109 7.22 -5.77 8.84
N ILE A 110 6.68 -5.30 7.71
CA ILE A 110 7.45 -5.01 6.49
C ILE A 110 7.13 -3.58 6.11
N ASP A 111 8.14 -2.70 6.15
CA ASP A 111 7.91 -1.26 6.05
C ASP A 111 9.16 -0.54 5.52
N HIS A 112 8.97 0.60 4.88
CA HIS A 112 10.05 1.45 4.40
C HIS A 112 10.11 2.83 5.08
N HIS A 113 9.21 3.12 6.01
CA HIS A 113 9.19 4.41 6.69
C HIS A 113 10.38 4.61 7.63
N LEU A 114 11.05 5.77 7.50
CA LEU A 114 12.17 6.17 8.38
C LEU A 114 11.74 6.27 9.87
N THR A 115 10.48 6.62 10.11
CA THR A 115 9.91 6.82 11.44
C THR A 115 9.39 5.54 12.09
N ASN A 116 9.63 4.36 11.49
CA ASN A 116 9.18 3.09 12.03
C ASN A 116 9.75 2.84 13.43
N ASN A 117 8.88 2.52 14.40
CA ASN A 117 9.23 2.31 15.81
C ASN A 117 9.61 0.86 16.15
N ASN A 118 9.69 -0.02 15.15
CA ASN A 118 10.11 -1.44 15.26
C ASN A 118 9.33 -2.23 16.33
N PHE A 119 8.01 -2.15 16.29
CA PHE A 119 7.09 -2.72 17.28
C PHE A 119 6.91 -4.24 17.17
N ALA A 120 7.30 -4.86 16.06
CA ALA A 120 6.99 -6.25 15.75
C ALA A 120 8.01 -7.25 16.32
N TYR A 121 7.59 -8.51 16.46
CA TYR A 121 8.47 -9.64 16.79
C TYR A 121 9.63 -9.79 15.79
N LEU A 122 9.35 -9.58 14.49
CA LEU A 122 10.33 -9.62 13.40
C LEU A 122 9.99 -8.52 12.39
N SER A 123 11.01 -7.80 11.93
CA SER A 123 10.79 -6.67 11.01
C SER A 123 11.74 -6.72 9.82
N ILE A 124 11.21 -6.36 8.64
CA ILE A 124 11.98 -5.97 7.46
C ILE A 124 11.71 -4.47 7.28
N ILE A 125 12.64 -3.63 7.73
CA ILE A 125 12.52 -2.17 7.63
C ILE A 125 13.68 -1.64 6.81
N ASP A 126 13.39 -0.95 5.71
CA ASP A 126 14.41 -0.36 4.82
C ASP A 126 13.98 1.00 4.25
N PRO A 127 14.38 2.10 4.89
CA PRO A 127 14.07 3.44 4.41
C PRO A 127 14.72 3.81 3.06
N GLU A 128 15.68 3.04 2.58
CA GLU A 128 16.28 3.24 1.25
C GLU A 128 15.46 2.56 0.12
N SER A 129 14.53 1.67 0.47
CA SER A 129 13.60 1.11 -0.51
C SER A 129 12.55 2.14 -0.91
N SER A 130 12.23 2.17 -2.19
CA SER A 130 11.28 3.14 -2.76
C SER A 130 9.85 2.97 -2.27
N SER A 131 9.51 1.78 -1.77
CA SER A 131 8.18 1.41 -1.30
C SER A 131 8.23 0.09 -0.51
N THR A 132 7.19 -0.18 0.25
CA THR A 132 6.98 -1.50 0.86
C THR A 132 6.79 -2.59 -0.19
N GLY A 133 6.18 -2.27 -1.33
CA GLY A 133 6.06 -3.20 -2.47
C GLY A 133 7.40 -3.71 -3.00
N GLU A 134 8.43 -2.85 -3.01
CA GLU A 134 9.79 -3.26 -3.37
C GLU A 134 10.36 -4.28 -2.37
N LEU A 135 10.11 -4.10 -1.07
CA LEU A 135 10.51 -5.05 -0.03
C LEU A 135 9.77 -6.38 -0.13
N ILE A 136 8.46 -6.34 -0.42
CA ILE A 136 7.67 -7.54 -0.70
C ILE A 136 8.26 -8.28 -1.90
N TYR A 137 8.62 -7.59 -2.99
CA TYR A 137 9.26 -8.22 -4.14
C TYR A 137 10.57 -8.93 -3.76
N LYS A 138 11.45 -8.27 -3.01
CA LYS A 138 12.71 -8.85 -2.50
C LYS A 138 12.47 -10.09 -1.63
N LEU A 139 11.43 -10.05 -0.78
CA LEU A 139 11.02 -11.20 0.03
C LEU A 139 10.55 -12.37 -0.86
N LEU A 140 9.67 -12.08 -1.82
CA LEU A 140 9.08 -13.13 -2.66
C LEU A 140 10.09 -13.82 -3.58
N LYS A 141 11.18 -13.15 -3.96
CA LYS A 141 12.31 -13.78 -4.67
C LYS A 141 13.05 -14.85 -3.84
N LYS A 142 12.84 -14.88 -2.50
CA LYS A 142 13.43 -15.88 -1.60
C LYS A 142 12.44 -17.00 -1.22
N VAL A 143 11.20 -16.85 -1.58
CA VAL A 143 10.14 -17.85 -1.36
C VAL A 143 10.06 -18.77 -2.59
N PRO A 144 9.86 -20.10 -2.44
CA PRO A 144 9.81 -21.05 -3.56
C PRO A 144 8.49 -21.00 -4.33
N ILE A 145 8.17 -19.82 -4.88
CA ILE A 145 7.00 -19.57 -5.73
C ILE A 145 7.44 -18.94 -7.06
N LYS A 146 6.56 -19.06 -8.06
CA LYS A 146 6.68 -18.27 -9.28
C LYS A 146 5.78 -17.05 -9.13
N ILE A 147 6.37 -15.84 -9.18
CA ILE A 147 5.60 -14.59 -9.20
C ILE A 147 4.74 -14.59 -10.46
N ASN A 148 3.42 -14.52 -10.27
CA ASN A 148 2.45 -14.46 -11.36
C ASN A 148 2.05 -13.00 -11.66
N HIS A 149 1.21 -12.81 -12.68
CA HIS A 149 0.74 -11.51 -13.12
C HIS A 149 0.03 -10.73 -12.01
N ASP A 150 -0.82 -11.37 -11.19
CA ASP A 150 -1.57 -10.68 -10.13
C ASP A 150 -0.65 -10.13 -9.05
N ILE A 151 0.36 -10.92 -8.63
CA ILE A 151 1.41 -10.46 -7.72
C ILE A 151 2.18 -9.29 -8.35
N ALA A 152 2.55 -9.42 -9.63
CA ALA A 152 3.35 -8.42 -10.32
C ALA A 152 2.61 -7.08 -10.46
N VAL A 153 1.32 -7.07 -10.83
CA VAL A 153 0.49 -5.86 -10.92
C VAL A 153 0.39 -5.16 -9.57
N ASN A 154 0.15 -5.91 -8.49
CA ASN A 154 0.04 -5.36 -7.15
C ASN A 154 1.35 -4.71 -6.69
N ILE A 155 2.50 -5.37 -6.87
CA ILE A 155 3.82 -4.81 -6.52
C ILE A 155 4.14 -3.59 -7.39
N TYR A 156 3.89 -3.65 -8.69
CA TYR A 156 4.14 -2.53 -9.59
C TYR A 156 3.32 -1.30 -9.19
N THR A 157 2.05 -1.50 -8.83
CA THR A 157 1.17 -0.43 -8.36
C THR A 157 1.68 0.18 -7.05
N ALA A 158 2.14 -0.63 -6.11
CA ALA A 158 2.77 -0.20 -4.88
C ALA A 158 3.96 0.74 -5.15
N ILE A 159 4.90 0.31 -5.99
CA ILE A 159 6.08 1.11 -6.36
C ILE A 159 5.67 2.41 -7.06
N VAL A 160 4.77 2.34 -8.03
CA VAL A 160 4.34 3.51 -8.82
C VAL A 160 3.58 4.52 -7.97
N SER A 161 2.76 4.06 -7.04
CA SER A 161 2.02 4.91 -6.11
C SER A 161 2.98 5.71 -5.24
N ASP A 162 3.90 5.05 -4.56
CA ASP A 162 4.77 5.67 -3.57
C ASP A 162 5.93 6.48 -4.19
N THR A 163 6.27 6.21 -5.43
CA THR A 163 7.26 6.98 -6.20
C THR A 163 6.66 8.10 -7.04
N GLY A 164 5.34 8.28 -7.00
CA GLY A 164 4.64 9.26 -7.82
C GLY A 164 4.95 9.11 -9.31
N LEU A 165 4.83 7.91 -9.87
CA LEU A 165 5.27 7.58 -11.24
C LEU A 165 6.77 7.81 -11.46
N PHE A 166 7.60 7.37 -10.52
CA PHE A 166 9.07 7.52 -10.54
C PHE A 166 9.56 8.97 -10.59
N ARG A 167 8.82 9.92 -9.97
CA ARG A 167 9.19 11.35 -9.94
C ARG A 167 9.76 11.80 -8.60
N TYR A 168 9.48 11.06 -7.50
CA TYR A 168 9.88 11.48 -6.17
C TYR A 168 11.32 11.10 -5.85
N SER A 169 11.87 11.71 -4.81
CA SER A 169 13.27 11.55 -4.40
C SER A 169 13.61 10.17 -3.81
N ASN A 170 12.60 9.37 -3.44
CA ASN A 170 12.77 7.99 -2.98
C ASN A 170 13.07 7.00 -4.12
N VAL A 171 13.00 7.43 -5.37
CA VAL A 171 13.32 6.59 -6.54
C VAL A 171 14.82 6.31 -6.60
N ASN A 172 15.17 5.05 -6.78
CA ASN A 172 16.54 4.59 -6.95
C ASN A 172 16.67 3.60 -8.13
N SER A 173 17.88 3.13 -8.41
CA SER A 173 18.11 2.22 -9.54
C SER A 173 17.42 0.86 -9.36
N GLU A 174 17.20 0.42 -8.13
CA GLU A 174 16.52 -0.85 -7.82
C GLU A 174 15.03 -0.76 -8.13
N SER A 175 14.40 0.40 -7.88
CA SER A 175 13.00 0.65 -8.27
C SER A 175 12.77 0.42 -9.76
N PHE A 176 13.68 0.92 -10.60
CA PHE A 176 13.61 0.71 -12.06
C PHE A 176 13.89 -0.74 -12.47
N ARG A 177 14.84 -1.44 -11.84
CA ARG A 177 15.10 -2.85 -12.13
C ARG A 177 13.90 -3.71 -11.75
N THR A 178 13.36 -3.50 -10.55
CA THR A 178 12.15 -4.20 -10.11
C THR A 178 10.99 -3.93 -11.05
N ALA A 179 10.75 -2.67 -11.44
CA ALA A 179 9.71 -2.32 -12.38
C ALA A 179 9.89 -3.03 -13.74
N ALA A 180 11.13 -3.09 -14.27
CA ALA A 180 11.42 -3.79 -15.52
C ALA A 180 11.11 -5.30 -15.42
N GLU A 181 11.53 -5.97 -14.34
CA GLU A 181 11.24 -7.38 -14.12
C GLU A 181 9.71 -7.62 -14.02
N LEU A 182 8.95 -6.71 -13.40
CA LEU A 182 7.49 -6.81 -13.30
C LEU A 182 6.80 -6.60 -14.68
N VAL A 183 7.34 -5.72 -15.52
CA VAL A 183 6.88 -5.54 -16.90
C VAL A 183 7.12 -6.81 -17.74
N ASP A 184 8.27 -7.46 -17.55
CA ASP A 184 8.55 -8.76 -18.19
C ASP A 184 7.56 -9.87 -17.76
N LEU A 185 6.96 -9.74 -16.57
CA LEU A 185 5.87 -10.60 -16.09
C LEU A 185 4.49 -10.21 -16.63
N GLY A 186 4.43 -9.22 -17.53
CA GLY A 186 3.21 -8.84 -18.26
C GLY A 186 2.46 -7.64 -17.69
N VAL A 187 3.01 -6.94 -16.68
CA VAL A 187 2.42 -5.69 -16.22
C VAL A 187 2.44 -4.66 -17.33
N LYS A 188 1.32 -3.97 -17.52
CA LYS A 188 1.20 -2.85 -18.47
C LYS A 188 1.30 -1.52 -17.72
N PRO A 189 2.42 -0.79 -17.81
CA PRO A 189 2.62 0.48 -17.10
C PRO A 189 1.52 1.50 -17.38
N SER A 190 1.08 1.60 -18.65
CA SER A 190 -0.01 2.52 -19.04
C SER A 190 -1.32 2.21 -18.34
N TYR A 191 -1.67 0.92 -18.19
CA TYR A 191 -2.90 0.51 -17.49
C TYR A 191 -2.88 0.92 -16.02
N VAL A 192 -1.74 0.76 -15.34
CA VAL A 192 -1.58 1.17 -13.93
C VAL A 192 -1.63 2.70 -13.81
N ALA A 193 -0.91 3.43 -14.67
CA ALA A 193 -0.89 4.88 -14.67
C ALA A 193 -2.28 5.48 -14.95
N GLU A 194 -2.99 4.94 -15.93
CA GLU A 194 -4.36 5.35 -16.28
C GLU A 194 -5.30 5.22 -15.08
N ASN A 195 -5.28 4.08 -14.38
CA ASN A 195 -6.17 3.85 -13.24
C ASN A 195 -5.81 4.70 -12.02
N LEU A 196 -4.53 4.88 -11.71
CA LEU A 196 -4.10 5.66 -10.55
C LEU A 196 -4.25 7.17 -10.75
N TYR A 197 -3.99 7.69 -11.97
CA TYR A 197 -3.77 9.13 -12.17
C TYR A 197 -4.65 9.76 -13.25
N GLU A 198 -5.07 9.01 -14.28
CA GLU A 198 -5.72 9.61 -15.46
C GLU A 198 -7.24 9.46 -15.43
N ASN A 199 -7.79 8.37 -14.90
CA ASN A 199 -9.23 8.12 -14.80
C ASN A 199 -9.89 8.96 -13.69
N GLN A 200 -9.84 10.30 -13.85
CA GLN A 200 -10.41 11.21 -12.86
C GLN A 200 -11.90 11.45 -13.10
N PRO A 201 -12.76 11.34 -12.07
CA PRO A 201 -14.17 11.70 -12.17
C PRO A 201 -14.34 13.16 -12.59
N TYR A 202 -15.36 13.44 -13.42
CA TYR A 202 -15.67 14.79 -13.86
C TYR A 202 -15.89 15.79 -12.70
N ASN A 203 -16.58 15.36 -11.65
CA ASN A 203 -16.82 16.15 -10.46
C ASN A 203 -15.53 16.48 -9.68
N ARG A 204 -14.54 15.56 -9.67
CA ARG A 204 -13.22 15.81 -9.11
C ARG A 204 -12.46 16.89 -9.88
N LEU A 205 -12.53 16.85 -11.23
CA LEU A 205 -11.88 17.87 -12.07
C LEU A 205 -12.53 19.24 -11.88
N LYS A 206 -13.85 19.30 -11.72
CA LYS A 206 -14.55 20.55 -11.41
C LYS A 206 -14.16 21.09 -10.04
N LEU A 207 -14.15 20.22 -9.02
CA LEU A 207 -13.70 20.58 -7.68
C LEU A 207 -12.25 21.12 -7.70
N LEU A 208 -11.36 20.47 -8.44
CA LEU A 208 -9.97 20.94 -8.58
C LEU A 208 -9.91 22.35 -9.19
N GLY A 209 -10.73 22.63 -10.21
CA GLY A 209 -10.83 23.97 -10.78
C GLY A 209 -11.24 25.03 -9.76
N ASP A 210 -12.27 24.73 -8.94
CA ASP A 210 -12.72 25.62 -7.88
C ASP A 210 -11.65 25.84 -6.80
N VAL A 211 -10.95 24.77 -6.41
CA VAL A 211 -9.87 24.83 -5.40
C VAL A 211 -8.68 25.63 -5.93
N LEU A 212 -8.29 25.44 -7.20
CA LEU A 212 -7.19 26.22 -7.81
C LEU A 212 -7.52 27.71 -7.95
N ASN A 213 -8.78 28.08 -8.06
CA ASN A 213 -9.21 29.49 -8.04
C ASN A 213 -8.98 30.16 -6.67
N THR A 214 -8.73 29.40 -5.61
CA THR A 214 -8.38 29.92 -4.28
C THR A 214 -6.88 29.97 -4.04
N LEU A 215 -6.05 29.69 -5.05
CA LEU A 215 -4.60 29.66 -4.92
C LEU A 215 -4.07 31.03 -4.53
N GLU A 216 -3.42 31.11 -3.38
CA GLU A 216 -2.71 32.27 -2.90
C GLU A 216 -1.24 31.91 -2.73
N LYS A 217 -0.37 32.91 -3.00
CA LYS A 217 1.07 32.78 -2.81
C LYS A 217 1.60 33.91 -1.95
N ASP A 218 2.28 33.53 -0.88
CA ASP A 218 3.04 34.45 -0.04
C ASP A 218 4.49 33.95 0.06
N ASN A 219 5.41 34.70 -0.55
CA ASN A 219 6.84 34.35 -0.65
C ASN A 219 7.06 32.92 -1.19
N ASN A 220 7.50 31.99 -0.34
CA ASN A 220 7.78 30.59 -0.66
C ASN A 220 6.66 29.63 -0.23
N ILE A 221 5.53 30.17 0.22
CA ILE A 221 4.37 29.39 0.64
C ILE A 221 3.26 29.62 -0.37
N ALA A 222 2.69 28.53 -0.86
CA ALA A 222 1.45 28.56 -1.64
C ALA A 222 0.35 27.81 -0.87
N SER A 223 -0.86 28.34 -0.89
CA SER A 223 -2.00 27.74 -0.21
C SER A 223 -3.21 27.64 -1.13
N VAL A 224 -4.01 26.61 -0.94
CA VAL A 224 -5.33 26.44 -1.55
C VAL A 224 -6.34 26.11 -0.45
N VAL A 225 -7.58 26.48 -0.65
CA VAL A 225 -8.67 26.25 0.31
C VAL A 225 -9.67 25.27 -0.28
N ILE A 226 -10.02 24.25 0.52
CA ILE A 226 -11.11 23.32 0.20
C ILE A 226 -12.20 23.56 1.25
N THR A 227 -13.39 23.93 0.78
CA THR A 227 -14.55 24.14 1.66
C THR A 227 -15.57 23.02 1.50
N LYS A 228 -16.36 22.79 2.55
CA LYS A 228 -17.49 21.87 2.46
C LYS A 228 -18.45 22.27 1.34
N LYS A 229 -18.69 23.58 1.15
CA LYS A 229 -19.53 24.08 0.08
C LYS A 229 -19.02 23.69 -1.31
N MET A 230 -17.70 23.74 -1.55
CA MET A 230 -17.12 23.30 -2.82
C MET A 230 -17.33 21.80 -3.07
N LEU A 231 -17.23 20.97 -2.03
CA LEU A 231 -17.53 19.55 -2.11
C LEU A 231 -19.00 19.33 -2.48
N ASP A 232 -19.91 19.97 -1.75
CA ASP A 232 -21.35 19.82 -1.94
C ASP A 232 -21.78 20.31 -3.34
N ASP A 233 -21.30 21.48 -3.79
CA ASP A 233 -21.62 22.08 -5.10
C ASP A 233 -21.15 21.22 -6.29
N ASN A 234 -20.07 20.48 -6.12
CA ASN A 234 -19.51 19.59 -7.14
C ASN A 234 -19.97 18.12 -7.01
N GLY A 235 -20.75 17.77 -5.98
CA GLY A 235 -21.09 16.38 -5.67
C GLY A 235 -19.84 15.53 -5.44
N ALA A 236 -18.83 16.10 -4.80
CA ALA A 236 -17.54 15.49 -4.55
C ALA A 236 -17.40 15.10 -3.07
N THR A 237 -16.55 14.12 -2.82
CA THR A 237 -16.24 13.61 -1.47
C THR A 237 -14.81 14.00 -1.07
N VAL A 238 -14.49 13.91 0.22
CA VAL A 238 -13.19 14.35 0.75
C VAL A 238 -12.03 13.54 0.13
N ASP A 239 -12.21 12.25 -0.10
CA ASP A 239 -11.21 11.40 -0.76
C ASP A 239 -10.84 11.87 -2.18
N MET A 240 -11.75 12.60 -2.86
CA MET A 240 -11.46 13.19 -4.17
C MET A 240 -10.50 14.38 -4.12
N THR A 241 -10.14 14.86 -2.94
CA THR A 241 -9.18 15.97 -2.76
C THR A 241 -7.72 15.50 -2.65
N GLU A 242 -7.50 14.20 -2.66
CA GLU A 242 -6.18 13.61 -2.59
C GLU A 242 -5.24 14.20 -3.65
N ASN A 243 -4.01 14.51 -3.27
CA ASN A 243 -2.98 15.11 -4.13
C ASN A 243 -3.27 16.54 -4.65
N PHE A 244 -4.35 17.20 -4.23
CA PHE A 244 -4.58 18.61 -4.65
C PHE A 244 -3.47 19.55 -4.16
N VAL A 245 -2.86 19.25 -3.03
CA VAL A 245 -1.70 20.00 -2.48
C VAL A 245 -0.47 19.98 -3.40
N ASN A 246 -0.39 19.03 -4.33
CA ASN A 246 0.75 18.92 -5.25
C ASN A 246 0.67 19.90 -6.44
N PHE A 247 -0.48 20.51 -6.71
CA PHE A 247 -0.63 21.45 -7.82
C PHE A 247 0.01 22.82 -7.57
N PRO A 248 0.05 23.36 -6.34
CA PRO A 248 0.78 24.60 -6.04
C PRO A 248 2.31 24.46 -6.00
N LEU A 249 2.84 23.24 -5.98
CA LEU A 249 4.29 22.94 -5.96
C LEU A 249 4.89 23.06 -7.37
#